data_ea37640b56d626cea7d8ed92b8c84bea
#
_entry.id   ea37640b56d626cea7d8ed92b8c84bea
#
_cell.length_a   1.000
_cell.length_b   1.000
_cell.length_c   1.000
_cell.angle_alpha   90.00
_cell.angle_beta   90.00
_cell.angle_gamma   90.00
#
_symmetry.space_group_name_H-M   'P 1'
#
loop_
_entity.id
_entity.type
_entity.pdbx_description
1 polymer ?
#
loop_
_entity_poly.entity_id
_entity_poly.type
_entity_poly.pdbx_seq_one_letter_code
_entity_poly.pdbx_strand_id
1 'polypeptide(L)' 'MKLSYDAKYNVAYLRLHEKTGQVTTIKVSDEMNIDMAPDGTVYGIELLNASEQLAEDHGALIVESEGRRHEIPLTA' A
#
# COMPACT_ATOMS: atom_id res chain seq x y z
N MET A 1 4.30 -5.04 -8.45
CA MET A 1 3.71 -4.49 -7.22
C MET A 1 4.80 -4.33 -6.17
N LYS A 2 4.79 -3.22 -5.47
CA LYS A 2 5.84 -2.94 -4.48
C LYS A 2 5.22 -2.26 -3.27
N LEU A 3 5.50 -2.82 -2.09
CA LEU A 3 5.12 -2.20 -0.83
C LEU A 3 6.34 -1.54 -0.20
N SER A 4 6.22 -0.25 0.09
CA SER A 4 7.27 0.54 0.76
C SER A 4 6.74 1.05 2.08
N TYR A 5 7.61 1.14 3.08
CA TYR A 5 7.24 1.68 4.39
C TYR A 5 8.25 2.75 4.81
N ASP A 6 7.73 3.91 5.18
CA ASP A 6 8.51 5.02 5.73
C ASP A 6 8.21 5.11 7.23
N ALA A 7 9.14 4.64 8.04
CA ALA A 7 8.97 4.61 9.49
C ALA A 7 8.92 6.01 10.11
N LYS A 8 9.61 6.97 9.49
CA LYS A 8 9.66 8.35 10.01
C LYS A 8 8.29 9.01 10.00
N TYR A 9 7.53 8.82 8.93
CA TYR A 9 6.20 9.41 8.78
C TYR A 9 5.08 8.40 9.02
N ASN A 10 5.43 7.15 9.26
CA ASN A 10 4.46 6.05 9.47
C ASN A 10 3.50 5.92 8.30
N VAL A 11 4.05 5.90 7.10
CA VAL A 11 3.31 5.80 5.85
C VAL A 11 3.77 4.58 5.07
N ALA A 12 2.83 3.78 4.58
CA ALA A 12 3.11 2.72 3.63
C ALA A 12 2.54 3.07 2.27
N TYR A 13 3.18 2.62 1.22
CA TYR A 13 2.71 2.85 -0.14
C TYR A 13 2.75 1.54 -0.92
N LEU A 14 1.60 1.14 -1.44
CA LEU A 14 1.48 -0.02 -2.32
C LEU A 14 1.43 0.47 -3.76
N ARG A 15 2.55 0.29 -4.47
CA ARG A 15 2.63 0.68 -5.88
C ARG A 15 2.15 -0.47 -6.76
N LEU A 16 1.16 -0.19 -7.61
CA LEU A 16 0.64 -1.13 -8.60
C LEU A 16 1.25 -0.89 -9.97
N HIS A 17 1.42 0.39 -10.33
CA HIS A 17 2.02 0.81 -11.60
C HIS A 17 2.95 1.99 -11.37
N GLU A 18 3.96 2.14 -12.21
CA GLU A 18 4.81 3.32 -12.17
C GLU A 18 4.02 4.55 -12.63
N LYS A 19 4.28 5.68 -11.98
CA LYS A 19 3.68 6.95 -12.37
C LYS A 19 4.40 7.45 -13.62
N THR A 20 3.68 7.47 -14.74
CA THR A 20 4.25 7.86 -16.02
C THR A 20 3.73 9.19 -16.52
N GLY A 21 2.86 9.84 -15.78
CA GLY A 21 2.26 11.10 -16.21
C GLY A 21 1.55 11.79 -15.04
N GLN A 22 0.46 12.45 -15.38
CA GLN A 22 -0.32 13.21 -14.42
C GLN A 22 -0.96 12.29 -13.37
N VAL A 23 -0.94 12.74 -12.12
CA VAL A 23 -1.48 12.00 -10.98
C VAL A 23 -2.59 12.82 -10.33
N THR A 24 -3.72 12.18 -10.09
CA THR A 24 -4.79 12.72 -9.25
C THR A 24 -4.84 11.89 -7.98
N THR A 25 -4.72 12.54 -6.82
CA THR A 25 -4.80 11.87 -5.53
C THR A 25 -6.20 12.04 -4.96
N ILE A 26 -6.83 10.92 -4.63
CA ILE A 26 -8.15 10.89 -4.02
C ILE A 26 -8.02 10.48 -2.57
N LYS A 27 -8.50 11.34 -1.66
CA LYS A 27 -8.58 11.00 -0.24
C LYS A 27 -9.80 10.11 -0.02
N VAL A 28 -9.57 8.84 0.32
CA VAL A 28 -10.64 7.89 0.61
C VAL A 28 -11.10 8.02 2.05
N SER A 29 -10.16 8.20 2.97
CA SER A 29 -10.42 8.37 4.39
C SER A 29 -9.22 9.08 5.03
N ASP A 30 -9.26 9.27 6.34
CA ASP A 30 -8.12 9.86 7.06
C ASP A 30 -6.87 8.96 7.01
N GLU A 31 -7.05 7.70 6.65
CA GLU A 31 -5.96 6.72 6.66
C GLU A 31 -5.61 6.17 5.28
N MET A 32 -6.27 6.63 4.21
CA MET A 32 -6.03 6.09 2.87
C MET A 32 -6.20 7.14 1.80
N ASN A 33 -5.20 7.22 0.92
CA ASN A 33 -5.26 7.97 -0.33
C ASN A 33 -5.00 7.04 -1.51
N ILE A 34 -5.63 7.32 -2.64
CA ILE A 34 -5.40 6.57 -3.88
C ILE A 34 -4.86 7.52 -4.93
N ASP A 35 -3.76 7.15 -5.56
CA ASP A 35 -3.16 7.87 -6.68
C ASP A 35 -3.61 7.25 -7.99
N MET A 36 -4.20 8.06 -8.88
CA MET A 36 -4.73 7.60 -10.16
C MET A 36 -4.24 8.44 -11.33
N ALA A 37 -4.16 7.78 -12.49
CA ALA A 37 -4.03 8.46 -13.75
C ALA A 37 -5.38 9.05 -14.18
N PRO A 38 -5.38 10.01 -15.14
CA PRO A 38 -6.63 10.59 -15.66
C PRO A 38 -7.59 9.57 -16.27
N ASP A 39 -7.07 8.45 -16.78
CA ASP A 39 -7.89 7.39 -17.38
C ASP A 39 -8.47 6.41 -16.36
N GLY A 40 -8.20 6.61 -15.06
CA GLY A 40 -8.69 5.74 -14.00
C GLY A 40 -7.73 4.62 -13.60
N THR A 41 -6.59 4.49 -14.25
CA THR A 41 -5.56 3.52 -13.84
C THR A 41 -5.05 3.90 -12.44
N VAL A 42 -5.07 2.95 -11.51
CA VAL A 42 -4.57 3.18 -10.15
C VAL A 42 -3.06 2.96 -10.14
N TYR A 43 -2.32 4.01 -9.83
CA TYR A 43 -0.87 3.90 -9.64
C TYR A 43 -0.54 3.22 -8.32
N GLY A 44 -1.20 3.62 -7.26
CA GLY A 44 -0.94 3.06 -5.96
C GLY A 44 -1.86 3.57 -4.87
N ILE A 45 -1.65 3.01 -3.68
CA ILE A 45 -2.45 3.31 -2.49
C ILE A 45 -1.50 3.73 -1.38
N GLU A 46 -1.76 4.91 -0.79
CA GLU A 46 -1.03 5.41 0.38
C GLU A 46 -1.80 5.07 1.64
N LEU A 47 -1.13 4.43 2.58
CA LEU A 47 -1.69 4.10 3.88
C LEU A 47 -1.03 4.97 4.94
N LEU A 48 -1.81 5.83 5.57
CA LEU A 48 -1.38 6.65 6.70
C LEU A 48 -1.58 5.86 8.00
N ASN A 49 -0.84 6.22 9.04
CA ASN A 49 -0.86 5.44 10.28
C ASN A 49 -0.61 3.95 10.01
N ALA A 50 0.39 3.68 9.20
CA ALA A 50 0.59 2.36 8.61
C ALA A 50 0.91 1.29 9.63
N SER A 51 1.60 1.61 10.72
CA SER A 51 1.92 0.63 11.75
C SER A 51 0.67 0.02 12.36
N GLU A 52 -0.40 0.80 12.50
CA GLU A 52 -1.68 0.31 13.01
C GLU A 52 -2.43 -0.48 11.93
N GLN A 53 -2.46 0.04 10.71
CA GLN A 53 -3.20 -0.60 9.63
C GLN A 53 -2.57 -1.94 9.20
N LEU A 54 -1.26 -2.09 9.35
CA LEU A 54 -0.52 -3.29 8.95
C LEU A 54 -0.19 -4.20 10.13
N ALA A 55 -0.85 -4.01 11.28
CA ALA A 55 -0.54 -4.77 12.49
C ALA A 55 -1.14 -6.17 12.51
N GLU A 56 -2.17 -6.44 11.70
CA GLU A 56 -2.81 -7.75 11.64
C GLU A 56 -1.78 -8.83 11.27
N ASP A 57 -2.05 -10.06 11.65
CA ASP A 57 -1.18 -11.21 11.35
C ASP A 57 0.27 -10.99 11.85
N HIS A 58 0.42 -10.39 13.02
CA HIS A 58 1.74 -10.07 13.62
C HIS A 58 2.59 -9.15 12.74
N GLY A 59 1.95 -8.29 11.95
CA GLY A 59 2.65 -7.37 11.06
C GLY A 59 3.25 -8.04 9.84
N ALA A 60 2.74 -9.19 9.44
CA ALA A 60 3.17 -9.88 8.23
C ALA A 60 2.16 -9.72 7.11
N LEU A 61 2.65 -9.75 5.87
CA LEU A 61 1.82 -9.87 4.70
C LEU A 61 1.60 -11.34 4.40
N ILE A 62 0.35 -11.77 4.37
CA ILE A 62 -0.01 -13.13 4.02
C ILE A 62 -0.40 -13.14 2.55
N VAL A 63 0.28 -13.96 1.76
CA VAL A 63 -0.06 -14.17 0.36
C VAL A 63 -0.59 -15.58 0.20
N GLU A 64 -1.85 -15.71 -0.18
CA GLU A 64 -2.50 -16.99 -0.42
C GLU A 64 -2.84 -17.12 -1.89
N SER A 65 -2.48 -18.26 -2.47
CA SER A 65 -2.77 -18.58 -3.87
C SER A 65 -2.80 -20.08 -4.04
N GLU A 66 -3.88 -20.59 -4.64
CA GLU A 66 -4.03 -22.02 -4.97
C GLU A 66 -3.79 -22.93 -3.77
N GLY A 67 -4.31 -22.58 -2.60
CA GLY A 67 -4.15 -23.35 -1.37
C GLY A 67 -2.78 -23.24 -0.73
N ARG A 68 -1.89 -22.41 -1.28
CA ARG A 68 -0.57 -22.16 -0.73
C ARG A 68 -0.56 -20.83 0.01
N ARG A 69 0.27 -20.75 1.03
CA ARG A 69 0.38 -19.58 1.88
C ARG A 69 1.85 -19.20 2.09
N HIS A 70 2.16 -17.92 1.88
CA HIS A 70 3.47 -17.35 2.16
C HIS A 70 3.31 -16.21 3.15
N GLU A 71 4.21 -16.13 4.11
CA GLU A 71 4.27 -15.02 5.05
C GLU A 71 5.50 -14.18 4.76
N ILE A 72 5.31 -12.87 4.65
CA ILE A 72 6.38 -11.91 4.43
C ILE A 72 6.36 -10.93 5.59
N PRO A 73 7.35 -10.96 6.49
CA PRO A 73 7.41 -9.99 7.59
C PRO A 73 7.53 -8.57 7.06
N LEU A 74 6.67 -7.67 7.57
CA LEU A 74 6.70 -6.26 7.22
C LEU A 74 7.41 -5.49 8.34
N THR A 75 8.72 -5.64 8.41
CA THR A 75 9.51 -4.96 9.42
C THR A 75 10.04 -3.63 8.90
N ALA A 76 10.03 -2.65 9.76
CA ALA A 76 10.61 -1.35 9.45
C ALA A 76 12.13 -1.36 9.64
#